data_76bfdb3116a4f3f3170f4a3b9e91b863
#
_entry.id   76bfdb3116a4f3f3170f4a3b9e91b863
#
_cell.length_a   1.000
_cell.length_b   1.000
_cell.length_c   1.000
_cell.angle_alpha   90.00
_cell.angle_beta   90.00
_cell.angle_gamma   90.00
#
_symmetry.space_group_name_H-M   'P 1'
#
loop_
_entity.id
_entity.type
_entity.pdbx_description
1 polymer ?
#
loop_
_entity_poly.entity_id
_entity_poly.type
_entity_poly.pdbx_seq_one_letter_code
_entity_poly.pdbx_strand_id
1 'polypeptide(L)'
;MITVYGVPGWGSTISELMLTLADIPYHFVNVEGFDQPGPQRDRLKLINPLCQVPTLTLEDGSVMTESAAIALMILDVRPDLAPAPGSPQRHAFQRLLIWLVANVYPTFTFADYPERWAADAPEQLRESCISYRKSLYLWLEEQLAAAPYALGAEITLLDCYIAAMCAWGPRREWFTAQTPKFVAVADAVYSHPKLEAVLRRNELI
;
A
#
# COMPACT_ATOMS: atom_id res chain seq x y z
N MET A 1 18.85 -10.17 -7.25
CA MET A 1 17.37 -10.14 -7.36
C MET A 1 16.78 -9.71 -6.02
N ILE A 2 15.83 -8.78 -6.03
CA ILE A 2 15.16 -8.27 -4.82
C ILE A 2 14.39 -9.39 -4.13
N THR A 3 14.43 -9.44 -2.79
CA THR A 3 13.54 -10.29 -1.99
C THR A 3 12.55 -9.43 -1.22
N VAL A 4 11.27 -9.73 -1.34
CA VAL A 4 10.17 -9.05 -0.62
C VAL A 4 9.69 -9.95 0.51
N TYR A 5 9.81 -9.49 1.74
CA TYR A 5 9.23 -10.14 2.92
C TYR A 5 7.88 -9.50 3.22
N GLY A 6 6.83 -10.32 3.27
CA GLY A 6 5.47 -9.82 3.39
C GLY A 6 4.47 -10.89 3.76
N VAL A 7 3.21 -10.49 3.83
CA VAL A 7 2.05 -11.38 4.02
C VAL A 7 1.05 -11.05 2.92
N PRO A 8 0.50 -12.05 2.21
CA PRO A 8 -0.51 -11.81 1.18
C PRO A 8 -1.69 -10.99 1.72
N GLY A 9 -2.14 -10.01 0.96
CA GLY A 9 -3.25 -9.12 1.34
C GLY A 9 -2.89 -8.00 2.35
N TRP A 10 -1.67 -8.01 2.91
CA TRP A 10 -1.21 -7.00 3.87
C TRP A 10 -0.42 -5.86 3.18
N GLY A 11 0.27 -5.06 3.97
CA GLY A 11 1.01 -3.88 3.48
C GLY A 11 2.04 -4.16 2.38
N SER A 12 2.62 -5.35 2.35
CA SER A 12 3.56 -5.79 1.31
C SER A 12 2.92 -5.91 -0.08
N THR A 13 1.60 -6.09 -0.15
CA THR A 13 0.85 -6.15 -1.41
C THR A 13 1.12 -4.93 -2.29
N ILE A 14 1.19 -3.74 -1.70
CA ILE A 14 1.49 -2.50 -2.44
C ILE A 14 2.84 -2.61 -3.14
N SER A 15 3.88 -3.06 -2.42
CA SER A 15 5.23 -3.21 -2.99
C SER A 15 5.28 -4.26 -4.09
N GLU A 16 4.57 -5.37 -3.92
CA GLU A 16 4.47 -6.41 -4.95
C GLU A 16 3.76 -5.91 -6.22
N LEU A 17 2.66 -5.16 -6.08
CA LEU A 17 1.96 -4.53 -7.21
C LEU A 17 2.89 -3.56 -7.95
N MET A 18 3.59 -2.70 -7.21
CA MET A 18 4.50 -1.71 -7.79
C MET A 18 5.69 -2.37 -8.53
N LEU A 19 6.34 -3.36 -7.93
CA LEU A 19 7.45 -4.10 -8.55
C LEU A 19 6.99 -4.86 -9.81
N THR A 20 5.81 -5.51 -9.75
CA THR A 20 5.22 -6.21 -10.88
C THR A 20 4.87 -5.25 -12.02
N LEU A 21 4.25 -4.11 -11.70
CA LEU A 21 3.92 -3.08 -12.69
C LEU A 21 5.18 -2.53 -13.37
N ALA A 22 6.26 -2.39 -12.60
CA ALA A 22 7.56 -1.89 -13.06
C ALA A 22 8.39 -2.91 -13.86
N ASP A 23 7.96 -4.17 -14.00
CA ASP A 23 8.75 -5.30 -14.55
C ASP A 23 10.04 -5.56 -13.77
N ILE A 24 10.08 -5.27 -12.47
CA ILE A 24 11.22 -5.55 -11.61
C ILE A 24 11.04 -6.93 -10.98
N PRO A 25 11.90 -7.91 -11.30
CA PRO A 25 11.77 -9.25 -10.76
C PRO A 25 12.10 -9.29 -9.27
N TYR A 26 11.31 -10.04 -8.51
CA TYR A 26 11.53 -10.24 -7.09
C TYR A 26 11.16 -11.65 -6.65
N HIS A 27 11.74 -12.08 -5.53
CA HIS A 27 11.36 -13.28 -4.81
C HIS A 27 10.50 -12.91 -3.61
N PHE A 28 9.31 -13.51 -3.47
CA PHE A 28 8.44 -13.27 -2.33
C PHE A 28 8.66 -14.32 -1.23
N VAL A 29 8.84 -13.84 -0.01
CA VAL A 29 8.96 -14.67 1.20
C VAL A 29 7.79 -14.35 2.12
N ASN A 30 6.87 -15.31 2.28
CA ASN A 30 5.78 -15.19 3.24
C ASN A 30 6.33 -15.26 4.67
N VAL A 31 6.02 -14.24 5.46
CA VAL A 31 6.40 -14.14 6.89
C VAL A 31 5.17 -14.11 7.80
N GLU A 32 4.07 -14.70 7.37
CA GLU A 32 2.82 -14.79 8.15
C GLU A 32 3.09 -15.24 9.58
N GLY A 33 2.48 -14.56 10.55
CA GLY A 33 2.75 -14.75 11.98
C GLY A 33 3.90 -13.92 12.54
N PHE A 34 4.54 -13.06 11.72
CA PHE A 34 5.64 -12.19 12.18
C PHE A 34 5.20 -11.17 13.25
N ASP A 35 3.94 -10.85 13.32
CA ASP A 35 3.31 -9.90 14.25
C ASP A 35 3.17 -10.46 15.68
N GLN A 36 3.37 -11.78 15.84
CA GLN A 36 3.35 -12.50 17.11
C GLN A 36 4.74 -13.07 17.44
N PRO A 37 5.07 -13.30 18.73
CA PRO A 37 6.28 -14.01 19.11
C PRO A 37 6.37 -15.39 18.44
N GLY A 38 7.49 -15.69 17.80
CA GLY A 38 7.71 -16.97 17.13
C GLY A 38 8.75 -16.92 16.02
N PRO A 39 9.00 -18.07 15.34
CA PRO A 39 10.09 -18.22 14.38
C PRO A 39 10.06 -17.21 13.23
N GLN A 40 8.87 -16.86 12.73
CA GLN A 40 8.76 -15.90 11.63
C GLN A 40 9.13 -14.48 12.06
N ARG A 41 8.73 -14.08 13.27
CA ARG A 41 9.15 -12.82 13.87
C ARG A 41 10.66 -12.77 14.08
N ASP A 42 11.24 -13.85 14.66
CA ASP A 42 12.67 -13.92 14.92
C ASP A 42 13.46 -13.84 13.60
N ARG A 43 12.99 -14.52 12.56
CA ARG A 43 13.59 -14.47 11.23
C ARG A 43 13.52 -13.06 10.62
N LEU A 44 12.34 -12.42 10.63
CA LEU A 44 12.18 -11.07 10.10
C LEU A 44 13.00 -10.06 10.89
N LYS A 45 13.11 -10.22 12.20
CA LYS A 45 13.87 -9.35 13.09
C LYS A 45 15.37 -9.28 12.77
N LEU A 46 15.94 -10.35 12.20
CA LEU A 46 17.34 -10.37 11.75
C LEU A 46 17.57 -9.43 10.55
N ILE A 47 16.53 -9.15 9.79
CA ILE A 47 16.57 -8.31 8.57
C ILE A 47 16.07 -6.91 8.89
N ASN A 48 14.92 -6.82 9.54
CA ASN A 48 14.29 -5.58 9.97
C ASN A 48 13.97 -5.66 11.48
N PRO A 49 14.76 -5.02 12.34
CA PRO A 49 14.54 -5.03 13.79
C PRO A 49 13.18 -4.52 14.25
N LEU A 50 12.52 -3.67 13.43
CA LEU A 50 11.18 -3.16 13.70
C LEU A 50 10.09 -4.20 13.45
N CYS A 51 10.41 -5.32 12.78
CA CYS A 51 9.47 -6.38 12.43
C CYS A 51 8.21 -5.82 11.75
N GLN A 52 8.39 -5.10 10.66
CA GLN A 52 7.32 -4.51 9.84
C GLN A 52 7.40 -5.00 8.41
N VAL A 53 6.27 -5.04 7.72
CA VAL A 53 6.17 -5.35 6.30
C VAL A 53 5.52 -4.18 5.56
N PRO A 54 5.96 -3.85 4.32
CA PRO A 54 6.99 -4.54 3.55
C PRO A 54 8.42 -4.33 4.08
N THR A 55 9.23 -5.37 3.94
CA THR A 55 10.68 -5.29 4.07
C THR A 55 11.29 -5.90 2.81
N LEU A 56 12.21 -5.21 2.17
CA LEU A 56 12.94 -5.71 1.01
C LEU A 56 14.42 -5.89 1.34
N THR A 57 15.03 -6.93 0.78
CA THR A 57 16.50 -7.02 0.67
C THR A 57 16.85 -6.77 -0.79
N LEU A 58 17.73 -5.81 -1.06
CA LEU A 58 18.18 -5.46 -2.41
C LEU A 58 19.31 -6.38 -2.87
N GLU A 59 19.75 -6.26 -4.12
CA GLU A 59 20.80 -7.11 -4.70
C GLU A 59 22.17 -6.96 -4.04
N ASP A 60 22.45 -5.78 -3.51
CA ASP A 60 23.68 -5.48 -2.76
C ASP A 60 23.62 -5.90 -1.29
N GLY A 61 22.50 -6.49 -0.86
CA GLY A 61 22.27 -6.91 0.52
C GLY A 61 21.71 -5.80 1.42
N SER A 62 21.54 -4.59 0.94
CA SER A 62 20.92 -3.51 1.72
C SER A 62 19.43 -3.78 1.94
N VAL A 63 18.90 -3.20 3.02
CA VAL A 63 17.48 -3.33 3.40
C VAL A 63 16.74 -2.06 3.03
N MET A 64 15.60 -2.23 2.37
CA MET A 64 14.67 -1.15 2.03
C MET A 64 13.33 -1.41 2.70
N THR A 65 12.82 -0.42 3.42
CA THR A 65 11.50 -0.40 4.04
C THR A 65 10.73 0.82 3.58
N GLU A 66 9.58 1.10 4.17
CA GLU A 66 8.71 2.23 3.83
C GLU A 66 8.19 2.17 2.38
N SER A 67 6.94 1.82 2.21
CA SER A 67 6.34 1.64 0.88
C SER A 67 6.52 2.85 -0.05
N ALA A 68 6.49 4.08 0.49
CA ALA A 68 6.75 5.29 -0.30
C ALA A 68 8.22 5.39 -0.74
N ALA A 69 9.19 5.00 0.10
CA ALA A 69 10.59 4.94 -0.30
C ALA A 69 10.82 3.88 -1.37
N ILE A 70 10.15 2.73 -1.26
CA ILE A 70 10.15 1.69 -2.29
C ILE A 70 9.58 2.23 -3.61
N ALA A 71 8.49 2.99 -3.57
CA ALA A 71 7.94 3.65 -4.75
C ALA A 71 8.94 4.61 -5.40
N LEU A 72 9.62 5.44 -4.61
CA LEU A 72 10.64 6.36 -5.11
C LEU A 72 11.82 5.61 -5.75
N MET A 73 12.32 4.56 -5.11
CA MET A 73 13.37 3.68 -5.67
C MET A 73 12.95 3.08 -7.03
N ILE A 74 11.71 2.63 -7.16
CA ILE A 74 11.18 2.12 -8.44
C ILE A 74 11.17 3.24 -9.49
N LEU A 75 10.79 4.46 -9.13
CA LEU A 75 10.76 5.59 -10.07
C LEU A 75 12.15 6.04 -10.56
N ASP A 76 13.22 5.70 -9.85
CA ASP A 76 14.59 5.96 -10.34
C ASP A 76 14.91 5.15 -11.63
N VAL A 77 14.28 3.99 -11.80
CA VAL A 77 14.46 3.12 -12.96
C VAL A 77 13.24 3.07 -13.89
N ARG A 78 12.06 3.41 -13.38
CA ARG A 78 10.79 3.46 -14.14
C ARG A 78 10.08 4.79 -13.91
N PRO A 79 10.66 5.91 -14.36
CA PRO A 79 10.09 7.25 -14.18
C PRO A 79 8.72 7.44 -14.87
N ASP A 80 8.41 6.60 -15.84
CA ASP A 80 7.12 6.55 -16.55
C ASP A 80 5.94 6.13 -15.67
N LEU A 81 6.18 5.49 -14.52
CA LEU A 81 5.14 5.11 -13.56
C LEU A 81 4.71 6.24 -12.60
N ALA A 82 5.04 7.47 -12.96
CA ALA A 82 4.52 8.69 -12.34
C ALA A 82 4.50 9.81 -13.38
N PRO A 83 3.70 10.87 -13.18
CA PRO A 83 3.71 12.01 -14.08
C PRO A 83 5.11 12.61 -14.26
N ALA A 84 5.38 13.22 -15.43
CA ALA A 84 6.68 13.78 -15.77
C ALA A 84 7.20 14.76 -14.70
N PRO A 85 8.50 14.71 -14.37
CA PRO A 85 9.11 15.67 -13.44
C PRO A 85 8.82 17.12 -13.84
N GLY A 86 8.50 17.97 -12.85
CA GLY A 86 8.18 19.38 -13.07
C GLY A 86 6.74 19.66 -13.52
N SER A 87 5.94 18.63 -13.85
CA SER A 87 4.52 18.84 -14.16
C SER A 87 3.68 19.08 -12.92
N PRO A 88 2.55 19.81 -13.02
CA PRO A 88 1.61 19.96 -11.90
C PRO A 88 1.08 18.62 -11.37
N GLN A 89 0.87 17.65 -12.26
CA GLN A 89 0.44 16.30 -11.90
C GLN A 89 1.51 15.55 -11.08
N ARG A 90 2.82 15.82 -11.32
CA ARG A 90 3.90 15.27 -10.50
C ARG A 90 3.81 15.73 -9.05
N HIS A 91 3.51 17.01 -8.84
CA HIS A 91 3.32 17.53 -7.49
C HIS A 91 2.10 16.89 -6.80
N ALA A 92 1.00 16.70 -7.54
CA ALA A 92 -0.18 15.99 -7.03
C ALA A 92 0.16 14.55 -6.66
N PHE A 93 0.87 13.82 -7.53
CA PHE A 93 1.35 12.46 -7.28
C PHE A 93 2.18 12.37 -5.99
N GLN A 94 3.22 13.20 -5.87
CA GLN A 94 4.10 13.20 -4.69
C GLN A 94 3.33 13.53 -3.42
N ARG A 95 2.46 14.55 -3.48
CA ARG A 95 1.63 14.93 -2.33
C ARG A 95 0.73 13.79 -1.88
N LEU A 96 0.02 13.13 -2.81
CA LEU A 96 -0.92 12.06 -2.47
C LEU A 96 -0.18 10.79 -2.02
N LEU A 97 0.96 10.44 -2.62
CA LEU A 97 1.79 9.32 -2.20
C LEU A 97 2.23 9.47 -0.72
N ILE A 98 2.81 10.61 -0.40
CA ILE A 98 3.26 10.88 0.97
C ILE A 98 2.07 11.04 1.93
N TRP A 99 0.99 11.68 1.47
CA TRP A 99 -0.22 11.84 2.27
C TRP A 99 -0.85 10.50 2.67
N LEU A 100 -0.90 9.52 1.75
CA LEU A 100 -1.42 8.17 2.03
C LEU A 100 -0.63 7.49 3.15
N VAL A 101 0.71 7.50 3.06
CA VAL A 101 1.54 6.82 4.07
C VAL A 101 1.60 7.58 5.39
N ALA A 102 1.45 8.91 5.38
CA ALA A 102 1.51 9.74 6.58
C ALA A 102 0.16 9.83 7.32
N ASN A 103 -0.96 9.68 6.63
CA ASN A 103 -2.28 9.90 7.23
C ASN A 103 -3.15 8.62 7.23
N VAL A 104 -3.29 7.93 6.09
CA VAL A 104 -4.19 6.78 6.00
C VAL A 104 -3.56 5.55 6.65
N TYR A 105 -2.32 5.24 6.32
CA TYR A 105 -1.62 4.05 6.80
C TYR A 105 -1.56 3.93 8.33
N PRO A 106 -1.20 4.98 9.10
CA PRO A 106 -1.14 4.90 10.56
C PRO A 106 -2.46 4.51 11.21
N THR A 107 -3.59 4.87 10.58
CA THR A 107 -4.91 4.51 11.11
C THR A 107 -5.14 3.00 11.13
N PHE A 108 -4.52 2.23 10.23
CA PHE A 108 -4.53 0.77 10.28
C PHE A 108 -3.67 0.27 11.44
N THR A 109 -2.42 0.73 11.54
CA THR A 109 -1.51 0.32 12.62
C THR A 109 -2.12 0.51 14.00
N PHE A 110 -2.76 1.67 14.23
CA PHE A 110 -3.39 1.96 15.53
C PHE A 110 -4.70 1.20 15.74
N ALA A 111 -5.47 0.95 14.69
CA ALA A 111 -6.73 0.22 14.82
C ALA A 111 -6.54 -1.31 14.91
N ASP A 112 -5.50 -1.86 14.27
CA ASP A 112 -5.27 -3.31 14.25
C ASP A 112 -4.65 -3.81 15.55
N TYR A 113 -3.85 -2.95 16.21
CA TYR A 113 -3.18 -3.27 17.48
C TYR A 113 -3.40 -2.18 18.55
N PRO A 114 -4.64 -1.80 18.85
CA PRO A 114 -4.93 -0.63 19.68
C PRO A 114 -4.42 -0.79 21.12
N GLU A 115 -4.33 -2.01 21.63
CA GLU A 115 -3.80 -2.33 22.96
C GLU A 115 -2.32 -1.92 23.12
N ARG A 116 -1.57 -1.82 22.03
CA ARG A 116 -0.16 -1.39 22.05
C ARG A 116 -0.03 0.12 22.26
N TRP A 117 -1.10 0.88 21.99
CA TRP A 117 -1.09 2.34 21.96
C TRP A 117 -1.99 2.96 23.04
N ALA A 118 -3.09 2.30 23.37
CA ALA A 118 -4.06 2.76 24.36
C ALA A 118 -4.58 1.56 25.18
N ALA A 119 -3.74 1.00 26.04
CA ALA A 119 -4.03 -0.20 26.80
C ALA A 119 -5.33 -0.09 27.63
N ASP A 120 -5.64 1.10 28.17
CA ASP A 120 -6.81 1.35 28.98
C ASP A 120 -8.11 1.61 28.19
N ALA A 121 -7.99 1.90 26.88
CA ALA A 121 -9.13 2.24 26.03
C ALA A 121 -8.94 1.78 24.55
N PRO A 122 -8.59 0.50 24.31
CA PRO A 122 -8.24 0.02 22.97
C PRO A 122 -9.41 0.17 21.98
N GLU A 123 -10.63 -0.17 22.36
CA GLU A 123 -11.79 -0.07 21.47
C GLU A 123 -12.13 1.37 21.10
N GLN A 124 -11.98 2.32 22.02
CA GLN A 124 -12.17 3.74 21.73
C GLN A 124 -11.16 4.25 20.71
N LEU A 125 -9.89 3.83 20.82
CA LEU A 125 -8.87 4.15 19.83
C LEU A 125 -9.20 3.54 18.47
N ARG A 126 -9.58 2.27 18.43
CA ARG A 126 -9.99 1.56 17.21
C ARG A 126 -11.11 2.29 16.49
N GLU A 127 -12.19 2.60 17.17
CA GLU A 127 -13.34 3.30 16.61
C GLU A 127 -12.97 4.70 16.08
N SER A 128 -12.17 5.43 16.85
CA SER A 128 -11.67 6.76 16.43
C SER A 128 -10.83 6.68 15.15
N CYS A 129 -9.92 5.69 15.05
CA CYS A 129 -9.11 5.48 13.85
C CYS A 129 -9.96 5.08 12.64
N ILE A 130 -10.95 4.21 12.82
CA ILE A 130 -11.86 3.81 11.73
C ILE A 130 -12.68 5.01 11.24
N SER A 131 -13.22 5.82 12.16
CA SER A 131 -13.98 7.02 11.82
C SER A 131 -13.11 8.04 11.07
N TYR A 132 -11.92 8.31 11.59
CA TYR A 132 -10.97 9.23 10.97
C TYR A 132 -10.53 8.74 9.58
N ARG A 133 -10.23 7.46 9.41
CA ARG A 133 -9.89 6.85 8.12
C ARG A 133 -10.99 7.06 7.07
N LYS A 134 -12.25 6.91 7.44
CA LYS A 134 -13.38 7.20 6.55
C LYS A 134 -13.37 8.65 6.07
N SER A 135 -13.12 9.61 6.95
CA SER A 135 -13.02 11.03 6.55
C SER A 135 -11.85 11.29 5.61
N LEU A 136 -10.71 10.59 5.80
CA LEU A 136 -9.57 10.67 4.90
C LEU A 136 -9.91 10.13 3.50
N TYR A 137 -10.63 9.02 3.40
CA TYR A 137 -11.06 8.48 2.10
C TYR A 137 -12.07 9.40 1.40
N LEU A 138 -12.99 10.03 2.11
CA LEU A 138 -13.90 11.02 1.54
C LEU A 138 -13.13 12.22 0.94
N TRP A 139 -12.11 12.70 1.66
CA TRP A 139 -11.24 13.74 1.12
C TRP A 139 -10.45 13.26 -0.10
N LEU A 140 -9.90 12.04 -0.08
CA LEU A 140 -9.15 11.47 -1.21
C LEU A 140 -10.04 11.34 -2.45
N GLU A 141 -11.30 10.93 -2.31
CA GLU A 141 -12.29 10.82 -3.39
C GLU A 141 -12.37 12.11 -4.21
N GLU A 142 -12.31 13.27 -3.55
CA GLU A 142 -12.36 14.57 -4.21
C GLU A 142 -11.08 14.90 -5.00
N GLN A 143 -9.95 14.25 -4.65
CA GLN A 143 -8.66 14.46 -5.31
C GLN A 143 -8.48 13.59 -6.56
N LEU A 144 -9.30 12.56 -6.74
CA LEU A 144 -9.15 11.59 -7.83
C LEU A 144 -9.80 12.06 -9.12
N ALA A 145 -9.07 11.90 -10.23
CA ALA A 145 -9.60 12.09 -11.58
C ALA A 145 -10.50 10.90 -12.00
N ALA A 146 -10.08 9.66 -11.67
CA ALA A 146 -10.72 8.39 -12.04
C ALA A 146 -11.03 8.26 -13.55
N ALA A 147 -10.02 8.55 -14.39
CA ALA A 147 -10.15 8.57 -15.85
C ALA A 147 -9.06 7.78 -16.60
N PRO A 148 -8.93 6.45 -16.47
CA PRO A 148 -9.51 5.55 -15.46
C PRO A 148 -8.71 5.47 -14.14
N TYR A 149 -7.50 6.08 -14.09
CA TYR A 149 -6.59 6.01 -12.95
C TYR A 149 -6.66 7.26 -12.06
N ALA A 150 -6.00 7.22 -10.94
CA ALA A 150 -6.07 8.25 -9.90
C ALA A 150 -5.83 9.68 -10.41
N LEU A 151 -4.86 9.86 -11.30
CA LEU A 151 -4.43 11.17 -11.81
C LEU A 151 -4.77 11.40 -13.30
N GLY A 152 -5.45 10.47 -13.95
CA GLY A 152 -5.84 10.59 -15.37
C GLY A 152 -5.80 9.28 -16.14
N ALA A 153 -5.31 9.32 -17.39
CA ALA A 153 -5.35 8.21 -18.32
C ALA A 153 -4.24 7.16 -18.09
N GLU A 154 -3.13 7.56 -17.48
CA GLU A 154 -1.97 6.69 -17.29
C GLU A 154 -1.92 6.13 -15.88
N ILE A 155 -1.63 4.82 -15.77
CA ILE A 155 -1.43 4.17 -14.49
C ILE A 155 -0.13 4.67 -13.83
N THR A 156 -0.17 4.85 -12.54
CA THR A 156 0.97 5.26 -11.73
C THR A 156 1.14 4.35 -10.50
N LEU A 157 2.26 4.47 -9.78
CA LEU A 157 2.44 3.74 -8.53
C LEU A 157 1.42 4.10 -7.45
N LEU A 158 0.78 5.26 -7.55
CA LEU A 158 -0.30 5.68 -6.64
C LEU A 158 -1.52 4.76 -6.75
N ASP A 159 -1.81 4.27 -7.95
CA ASP A 159 -2.95 3.40 -8.22
C ASP A 159 -2.80 2.04 -7.51
N CYS A 160 -1.56 1.57 -7.32
CA CYS A 160 -1.27 0.36 -6.55
C CYS A 160 -1.69 0.49 -5.07
N TYR A 161 -1.53 1.68 -4.48
CA TYR A 161 -2.02 1.96 -3.12
C TYR A 161 -3.54 1.90 -3.05
N ILE A 162 -4.21 2.54 -4.00
CA ILE A 162 -5.68 2.59 -4.06
C ILE A 162 -6.24 1.16 -4.20
N ALA A 163 -5.67 0.36 -5.09
CA ALA A 163 -6.08 -1.03 -5.30
C ALA A 163 -5.94 -1.87 -4.02
N ALA A 164 -4.76 -1.84 -3.37
CA ALA A 164 -4.55 -2.59 -2.14
C ALA A 164 -5.48 -2.10 -1.01
N MET A 165 -5.58 -0.80 -0.79
CA MET A 165 -6.40 -0.21 0.28
C MET A 165 -7.90 -0.43 0.07
N CYS A 166 -8.37 -0.57 -1.18
CA CYS A 166 -9.77 -0.87 -1.48
C CYS A 166 -10.21 -2.25 -0.97
N ALA A 167 -9.28 -3.19 -0.80
CA ALA A 167 -9.55 -4.49 -0.22
C ALA A 167 -9.54 -4.48 1.33
N TRP A 168 -8.99 -3.41 1.94
CA TRP A 168 -8.91 -3.28 3.39
C TRP A 168 -10.18 -2.62 3.98
N GLY A 169 -10.14 -2.22 5.25
CA GLY A 169 -11.25 -1.48 5.87
C GLY A 169 -11.35 -0.03 5.38
N PRO A 170 -12.56 0.49 5.20
CA PRO A 170 -13.84 0.01 5.73
C PRO A 170 -14.57 -1.10 4.96
N ARG A 171 -14.18 -1.59 3.86
CA ARG A 171 -14.77 -2.65 3.03
C ARG A 171 -15.48 -2.12 1.79
N ARG A 172 -15.59 -3.00 0.81
CA ARG A 172 -16.06 -2.68 -0.55
C ARG A 172 -17.42 -1.98 -0.59
N GLU A 173 -18.38 -2.42 0.23
CA GLU A 173 -19.73 -1.85 0.25
C GLU A 173 -19.71 -0.37 0.64
N TRP A 174 -18.91 -0.03 1.65
CA TRP A 174 -18.76 1.37 2.07
C TRP A 174 -18.09 2.21 0.99
N PHE A 175 -17.02 1.69 0.39
CA PHE A 175 -16.32 2.39 -0.69
C PHE A 175 -17.23 2.64 -1.88
N THR A 176 -18.01 1.63 -2.31
CA THR A 176 -18.95 1.76 -3.42
C THR A 176 -20.00 2.83 -3.15
N ALA A 177 -20.49 2.93 -1.92
CA ALA A 177 -21.51 3.90 -1.54
C ALA A 177 -20.96 5.33 -1.36
N GLN A 178 -19.72 5.49 -0.89
CA GLN A 178 -19.20 6.77 -0.43
C GLN A 178 -18.06 7.32 -1.30
N THR A 179 -17.32 6.44 -1.98
CA THR A 179 -16.12 6.82 -2.75
C THR A 179 -16.06 6.06 -4.08
N PRO A 180 -17.03 6.32 -5.01
CA PRO A 180 -17.14 5.59 -6.27
C PRO A 180 -15.93 5.77 -7.21
N LYS A 181 -15.25 6.92 -7.19
CA LYS A 181 -14.02 7.13 -7.98
C LYS A 181 -12.88 6.26 -7.45
N PHE A 182 -12.73 6.17 -6.12
CA PHE A 182 -11.73 5.30 -5.49
C PHE A 182 -11.94 3.85 -5.92
N VAL A 183 -13.19 3.38 -5.95
CA VAL A 183 -13.57 2.05 -6.43
C VAL A 183 -13.25 1.89 -7.91
N ALA A 184 -13.60 2.87 -8.74
CA ALA A 184 -13.34 2.81 -10.19
C ALA A 184 -11.84 2.71 -10.51
N VAL A 185 -10.99 3.45 -9.78
CA VAL A 185 -9.53 3.34 -9.90
C VAL A 185 -9.04 1.95 -9.49
N ALA A 186 -9.53 1.41 -8.37
CA ALA A 186 -9.17 0.06 -7.93
C ALA A 186 -9.57 -0.98 -8.97
N ASP A 187 -10.77 -0.89 -9.56
CA ASP A 187 -11.26 -1.82 -10.59
C ASP A 187 -10.44 -1.74 -11.89
N ALA A 188 -9.97 -0.55 -12.26
CA ALA A 188 -9.06 -0.38 -13.39
C ALA A 188 -7.73 -1.12 -13.13
N VAL A 189 -7.19 -1.04 -11.92
CA VAL A 189 -5.97 -1.80 -11.53
C VAL A 189 -6.25 -3.30 -11.48
N TYR A 190 -7.38 -3.74 -10.92
CA TYR A 190 -7.75 -5.15 -10.86
C TYR A 190 -7.93 -5.79 -12.24
N SER A 191 -8.31 -4.97 -13.23
CA SER A 191 -8.45 -5.40 -14.62
C SER A 191 -7.14 -5.33 -15.42
N HIS A 192 -6.03 -4.86 -14.83
CA HIS A 192 -4.76 -4.69 -15.54
C HIS A 192 -4.08 -6.05 -15.74
N PRO A 193 -3.86 -6.50 -17.00
CA PRO A 193 -3.47 -7.88 -17.30
C PRO A 193 -2.11 -8.27 -16.69
N LYS A 194 -1.18 -7.33 -16.59
CA LYS A 194 0.15 -7.56 -15.98
C LYS A 194 0.04 -7.89 -14.49
N LEU A 195 -0.99 -7.43 -13.80
CA LEU A 195 -1.14 -7.54 -12.35
C LEU A 195 -1.95 -8.77 -11.92
N GLU A 196 -2.57 -9.52 -12.85
CA GLU A 196 -3.49 -10.61 -12.51
C GLU A 196 -2.88 -11.61 -11.53
N ALA A 197 -1.67 -12.09 -11.78
CA ALA A 197 -1.03 -13.10 -10.93
C ALA A 197 -0.75 -12.61 -9.50
N VAL A 198 -0.28 -11.35 -9.36
CA VAL A 198 -0.01 -10.77 -8.03
C VAL A 198 -1.30 -10.40 -7.31
N LEU A 199 -2.35 -9.98 -8.02
CA LEU A 199 -3.67 -9.70 -7.46
C LEU A 199 -4.30 -10.98 -6.88
N ARG A 200 -4.26 -12.09 -7.63
CA ARG A 200 -4.74 -13.40 -7.15
C ARG A 200 -3.97 -13.90 -5.93
N ARG A 201 -2.62 -13.81 -5.95
CA ARG A 201 -1.79 -14.22 -4.81
C ARG A 201 -2.13 -13.44 -3.55
N ASN A 202 -2.51 -12.19 -3.68
CA ASN A 202 -2.88 -11.30 -2.58
C ASN A 202 -4.38 -11.26 -2.29
N GLU A 203 -5.18 -12.13 -2.90
CA GLU A 203 -6.63 -12.26 -2.69
C GLU A 203 -7.41 -10.96 -2.97
N LEU A 204 -6.95 -10.16 -3.93
CA LEU A 204 -7.63 -8.95 -4.36
C LEU A 204 -8.67 -9.20 -5.44
N ILE A 205 -8.53 -10.31 -6.17
CA ILE A 205 -9.46 -10.81 -7.20
C ILE A 205 -9.59 -12.33 -7.11
#